data_4fb1d26695db3f01432308774cf6baa7
#
_entry.id   4fb1d26695db3f01432308774cf6baa7
#
_cell.length_a   1.000
_cell.length_b   1.000
_cell.length_c   1.000
_cell.angle_alpha   90.00
_cell.angle_beta   90.00
_cell.angle_gamma   90.00
#
_symmetry.space_group_name_H-M   'P 1'
#
loop_
_entity.id
_entity.type
_entity.pdbx_description
1 polymer ?
#
loop_
_entity_poly.entity_id
_entity_poly.type
_entity_poly.pdbx_seq_one_letter_code
_entity_poly.pdbx_strand_id
1 'polypeptide(L)'
;MKKLTLVFTVMSMFLLYSCRDIINSVLDAIPPFDAPFSATVTVPFAAVSSTTYTTTPPIDMNIDLDQKIKEISPSQSINNIKSVKMNTLEMVYVSSQAGAKLDAIKNARIYLRAPNQPDVLIATAYNNTNPDIITFTVVDQELLPYFQTTQNSLIVEIMASAPTLDLITLTMNSSFKAKVQL
;
A
#
# COMPACT_ATOMS: atom_id res chain seq x y z
N MET A 1 50.81 -13.22 -36.31
CA MET A 1 49.46 -12.63 -36.48
C MET A 1 48.38 -13.42 -35.73
N LYS A 2 48.32 -14.75 -35.74
CA LYS A 2 47.30 -15.55 -35.04
C LYS A 2 47.24 -15.38 -33.52
N LYS A 3 48.34 -15.10 -32.82
CA LYS A 3 48.40 -14.91 -31.37
C LYS A 3 47.82 -13.54 -30.92
N LEU A 4 47.95 -12.51 -31.77
CA LEU A 4 47.43 -11.17 -31.46
C LEU A 4 45.91 -11.12 -31.55
N THR A 5 45.31 -11.83 -32.52
CA THR A 5 43.85 -11.94 -32.70
C THR A 5 43.19 -12.63 -31.53
N LEU A 6 43.81 -13.67 -30.96
CA LEU A 6 43.27 -14.42 -29.81
C LEU A 6 43.21 -13.54 -28.55
N VAL A 7 44.25 -12.73 -28.31
CA VAL A 7 44.27 -11.81 -27.16
C VAL A 7 43.21 -10.75 -27.26
N PHE A 8 42.95 -10.21 -28.46
CA PHE A 8 41.91 -9.22 -28.68
C PHE A 8 40.49 -9.78 -28.48
N THR A 9 40.27 -11.04 -28.91
CA THR A 9 38.96 -11.71 -28.74
C THR A 9 38.66 -12.01 -27.26
N VAL A 10 39.66 -12.44 -26.47
CA VAL A 10 39.52 -12.70 -25.05
C VAL A 10 39.29 -11.40 -24.28
N MET A 11 39.98 -10.32 -24.61
CA MET A 11 39.86 -9.03 -23.98
C MET A 11 38.46 -8.38 -24.28
N SER A 12 37.91 -8.59 -25.50
CA SER A 12 36.57 -8.16 -25.88
C SER A 12 35.48 -8.92 -25.10
N MET A 13 35.67 -10.21 -24.81
CA MET A 13 34.74 -10.98 -23.97
C MET A 13 34.70 -10.48 -22.53
N PHE A 14 35.82 -10.09 -21.94
CA PHE A 14 35.85 -9.54 -20.58
C PHE A 14 35.13 -8.18 -20.45
N LEU A 15 35.18 -7.34 -21.49
CA LEU A 15 34.49 -6.06 -21.50
C LEU A 15 32.94 -6.19 -21.54
N LEU A 16 32.43 -7.27 -22.15
CA LEU A 16 30.99 -7.53 -22.21
C LEU A 16 30.42 -8.08 -20.88
N TYR A 17 31.24 -8.81 -20.11
CA TYR A 17 30.85 -9.28 -18.78
C TYR A 17 30.84 -8.17 -17.73
N SER A 18 31.77 -7.21 -17.82
CA SER A 18 31.87 -6.10 -16.87
C SER A 18 30.70 -5.10 -16.95
N CYS A 19 30.07 -4.93 -18.12
CA CYS A 19 28.91 -4.03 -18.24
C CYS A 19 27.66 -4.52 -17.50
N ARG A 20 27.49 -5.83 -17.36
CA ARG A 20 26.27 -6.39 -16.75
C ARG A 20 26.23 -6.17 -15.24
N ASP A 21 27.38 -6.26 -14.57
CA ASP A 21 27.47 -6.06 -13.12
C ASP A 21 27.37 -4.58 -12.73
N ILE A 22 27.88 -3.68 -13.59
CA ILE A 22 27.76 -2.23 -13.38
C ILE A 22 26.31 -1.79 -13.58
N ILE A 23 25.63 -2.31 -14.58
CA ILE A 23 24.20 -2.03 -14.80
C ILE A 23 23.39 -2.52 -13.59
N ASN A 24 23.57 -3.73 -13.12
CA ASN A 24 22.84 -4.26 -11.97
C ASN A 24 23.11 -3.45 -10.68
N SER A 25 24.33 -2.98 -10.44
CA SER A 25 24.65 -2.18 -9.25
C SER A 25 24.09 -0.76 -9.30
N VAL A 26 23.92 -0.17 -10.49
CA VAL A 26 23.25 1.15 -10.66
C VAL A 26 21.75 1.00 -10.51
N LEU A 27 21.20 -0.18 -10.78
CA LEU A 27 19.78 -0.48 -10.78
C LEU A 27 19.21 -0.84 -9.40
N ASP A 28 20.05 -1.39 -8.51
CA ASP A 28 19.73 -1.48 -7.07
C ASP A 28 19.73 -0.10 -6.37
N ALA A 29 20.04 0.99 -7.11
CA ALA A 29 20.19 2.34 -6.59
C ALA A 29 18.91 3.18 -6.63
N ILE A 30 17.79 2.71 -7.22
CA ILE A 30 16.52 3.41 -7.07
C ILE A 30 15.97 3.08 -5.68
N PRO A 31 15.98 4.05 -4.75
CA PRO A 31 15.47 3.80 -3.42
C PRO A 31 13.97 3.44 -3.50
N PRO A 32 13.46 2.62 -2.58
CA PRO A 32 12.03 2.42 -2.47
C PRO A 32 11.32 3.76 -2.34
N PHE A 33 10.25 3.96 -3.09
CA PHE A 33 9.46 5.18 -3.02
C PHE A 33 8.12 4.95 -2.33
N ASP A 34 7.58 6.01 -1.75
CA ASP A 34 6.27 5.98 -1.11
C ASP A 34 5.18 6.41 -2.10
N ALA A 35 4.08 5.65 -2.13
CA ALA A 35 2.83 5.99 -2.81
C ALA A 35 1.78 6.34 -1.75
N PRO A 36 1.62 7.63 -1.40
CA PRO A 36 0.65 8.04 -0.40
C PRO A 36 -0.77 8.01 -0.96
N PHE A 37 -1.72 7.71 -0.08
CA PHE A 37 -3.16 7.77 -0.35
C PHE A 37 -3.86 8.43 0.84
N SER A 38 -4.82 9.30 0.56
CA SER A 38 -5.70 9.89 1.56
C SER A 38 -7.13 9.95 1.01
N ALA A 39 -8.09 9.47 1.79
CA ALA A 39 -9.51 9.57 1.47
C ALA A 39 -10.31 9.95 2.70
N THR A 40 -11.28 10.86 2.53
CA THR A 40 -12.27 11.16 3.56
C THR A 40 -13.53 10.34 3.29
N VAL A 41 -13.97 9.59 4.28
CA VAL A 41 -15.12 8.71 4.19
C VAL A 41 -16.04 8.91 5.37
N THR A 42 -17.35 8.73 5.15
CA THR A 42 -18.34 8.70 6.23
C THR A 42 -18.75 7.26 6.48
N VAL A 43 -18.55 6.81 7.71
CA VAL A 43 -18.89 5.45 8.14
C VAL A 43 -20.16 5.49 8.96
N PRO A 44 -21.24 4.77 8.54
CA PRO A 44 -22.45 4.66 9.32
C PRO A 44 -22.22 3.71 10.50
N PHE A 45 -22.26 4.23 11.72
CA PHE A 45 -22.13 3.44 12.94
C PHE A 45 -23.46 2.84 13.40
N ALA A 46 -24.58 3.21 12.81
CA ALA A 46 -25.92 2.73 13.16
C ALA A 46 -26.08 1.20 13.16
N ALA A 47 -25.22 0.48 12.47
CA ALA A 47 -25.26 -0.99 12.39
C ALA A 47 -24.02 -1.68 12.98
N VAL A 48 -23.11 -0.93 13.64
CA VAL A 48 -21.86 -1.52 14.15
C VAL A 48 -22.13 -2.27 15.45
N SER A 49 -21.83 -3.56 15.43
CA SER A 49 -21.95 -4.46 16.60
C SER A 49 -20.77 -4.30 17.54
N SER A 50 -21.01 -4.51 18.84
CA SER A 50 -19.93 -4.63 19.84
C SER A 50 -19.36 -6.05 19.95
N THR A 51 -19.92 -7.03 19.25
CA THR A 51 -19.52 -8.43 19.33
C THR A 51 -19.07 -9.04 18.00
N THR A 52 -19.43 -8.41 16.88
CA THR A 52 -19.11 -8.86 15.52
C THR A 52 -18.57 -7.72 14.70
N TYR A 53 -17.74 -8.04 13.71
CA TYR A 53 -17.27 -7.04 12.75
C TYR A 53 -18.38 -6.70 11.76
N THR A 54 -18.49 -5.41 11.46
CA THR A 54 -19.35 -4.86 10.40
C THR A 54 -18.45 -4.31 9.30
N THR A 55 -18.74 -4.69 8.05
CA THR A 55 -17.96 -4.28 6.88
C THR A 55 -18.53 -3.00 6.29
N THR A 56 -17.68 -2.03 5.97
CA THR A 56 -18.06 -0.82 5.24
C THR A 56 -18.11 -1.06 3.73
N PRO A 57 -18.78 -0.18 2.96
CA PRO A 57 -18.58 -0.16 1.51
C PRO A 57 -17.08 0.01 1.15
N PRO A 58 -16.65 -0.52 -0.01
CA PRO A 58 -15.30 -0.32 -0.50
C PRO A 58 -14.96 1.17 -0.66
N ILE A 59 -13.73 1.53 -0.32
CA ILE A 59 -13.16 2.87 -0.48
C ILE A 59 -12.18 2.81 -1.64
N ASP A 60 -12.55 3.38 -2.78
CA ASP A 60 -11.70 3.35 -3.97
C ASP A 60 -10.43 4.19 -3.75
N MET A 61 -9.28 3.57 -4.00
CA MET A 61 -7.99 4.25 -3.89
C MET A 61 -7.52 4.83 -5.23
N ASN A 62 -7.78 4.11 -6.33
CA ASN A 62 -7.37 4.49 -7.69
C ASN A 62 -5.88 4.85 -7.78
N ILE A 63 -5.03 4.12 -7.03
CA ILE A 63 -3.58 4.35 -7.06
C ILE A 63 -3.01 3.81 -8.35
N ASP A 64 -2.42 4.69 -9.16
CA ASP A 64 -1.67 4.34 -10.37
C ASP A 64 -0.17 4.31 -10.08
N LEU A 65 0.35 3.12 -9.79
CA LEU A 65 1.78 2.94 -9.56
C LEU A 65 2.62 3.11 -10.82
N ASP A 66 2.07 2.85 -12.02
CA ASP A 66 2.77 3.05 -13.28
C ASP A 66 3.05 4.54 -13.51
N GLN A 67 2.06 5.39 -13.25
CA GLN A 67 2.25 6.83 -13.29
C GLN A 67 3.28 7.29 -12.23
N LYS A 68 3.16 6.81 -10.99
CA LYS A 68 4.07 7.18 -9.90
C LYS A 68 5.52 6.81 -10.19
N ILE A 69 5.79 5.63 -10.74
CA ILE A 69 7.16 5.25 -11.09
C ILE A 69 7.70 6.11 -12.26
N LYS A 70 6.87 6.43 -13.26
CA LYS A 70 7.27 7.31 -14.37
C LYS A 70 7.57 8.74 -13.94
N GLU A 71 6.91 9.25 -12.91
CA GLU A 71 7.23 10.55 -12.30
C GLU A 71 8.65 10.57 -11.70
N ILE A 72 9.11 9.43 -11.17
CA ILE A 72 10.44 9.29 -10.55
C ILE A 72 11.50 8.93 -11.60
N SER A 73 11.16 8.02 -12.50
CA SER A 73 12.04 7.51 -13.55
C SER A 73 11.23 7.24 -14.82
N PRO A 74 11.24 8.19 -15.80
CA PRO A 74 10.40 8.10 -17.00
C PRO A 74 10.63 6.86 -17.88
N SER A 75 11.79 6.22 -17.76
CA SER A 75 12.13 5.00 -18.50
C SER A 75 11.59 3.73 -17.85
N GLN A 76 10.99 3.82 -16.66
CA GLN A 76 10.47 2.69 -15.89
C GLN A 76 8.96 2.56 -16.00
N SER A 77 8.43 1.39 -15.66
CA SER A 77 7.01 1.06 -15.67
C SER A 77 6.65 0.16 -14.49
N ILE A 78 5.36 -0.14 -14.33
CA ILE A 78 4.86 -1.09 -13.33
C ILE A 78 5.56 -2.47 -13.41
N ASN A 79 6.01 -2.88 -14.62
CA ASN A 79 6.73 -4.14 -14.82
C ASN A 79 8.11 -4.17 -14.14
N ASN A 80 8.63 -3.01 -13.78
CA ASN A 80 9.89 -2.85 -13.07
C ASN A 80 9.71 -2.82 -11.54
N ILE A 81 8.48 -2.89 -11.03
CA ILE A 81 8.22 -2.98 -9.59
C ILE A 81 8.42 -4.43 -9.15
N LYS A 82 9.28 -4.63 -8.17
CA LYS A 82 9.57 -5.92 -7.57
C LYS A 82 8.67 -6.25 -6.38
N SER A 83 8.28 -5.23 -5.62
CA SER A 83 7.57 -5.41 -4.35
C SER A 83 6.76 -4.15 -4.02
N VAL A 84 5.57 -4.35 -3.49
CA VAL A 84 4.74 -3.30 -2.89
C VAL A 84 4.29 -3.77 -1.51
N LYS A 85 4.59 -2.99 -0.48
CA LYS A 85 4.16 -3.28 0.89
C LYS A 85 3.46 -2.06 1.49
N MET A 86 2.51 -2.30 2.40
CA MET A 86 1.98 -1.20 3.20
C MET A 86 3.07 -0.69 4.15
N ASN A 87 3.20 0.63 4.23
CA ASN A 87 4.16 1.29 5.11
C ASN A 87 3.47 1.85 6.36
N THR A 88 2.41 2.63 6.17
CA THR A 88 1.63 3.23 7.26
C THR A 88 0.14 3.23 6.93
N LEU A 89 -0.69 3.17 7.97
CA LEU A 89 -2.12 3.41 7.86
C LEU A 89 -2.64 4.00 9.18
N GLU A 90 -3.43 5.05 9.05
CA GLU A 90 -4.13 5.69 10.16
C GLU A 90 -5.51 6.15 9.76
N MET A 91 -6.41 6.23 10.71
CA MET A 91 -7.71 6.91 10.61
C MET A 91 -7.71 8.11 11.52
N VAL A 92 -8.12 9.27 10.99
CA VAL A 92 -8.17 10.54 11.70
C VAL A 92 -9.62 11.00 11.76
N TYR A 93 -10.10 11.35 12.95
CA TYR A 93 -11.45 11.89 13.15
C TYR A 93 -11.61 13.25 12.46
N VAL A 94 -12.74 13.44 11.80
CA VAL A 94 -13.11 14.74 11.19
C VAL A 94 -14.33 15.31 11.89
N SER A 95 -15.43 14.56 11.94
CA SER A 95 -16.69 15.00 12.54
C SER A 95 -17.64 13.82 12.80
N SER A 96 -18.68 14.05 13.57
CA SER A 96 -19.81 13.13 13.74
C SER A 96 -21.11 13.90 13.90
N GLN A 97 -22.25 13.22 13.71
CA GLN A 97 -23.57 13.85 13.82
C GLN A 97 -24.06 13.92 15.28
N ALA A 98 -23.79 12.91 16.09
CA ALA A 98 -24.27 12.79 17.46
C ALA A 98 -23.15 12.85 18.51
N GLY A 99 -21.91 13.21 18.13
CA GLY A 99 -20.79 13.43 19.04
C GLY A 99 -19.93 12.20 19.32
N ALA A 100 -20.19 11.05 18.68
CA ALA A 100 -19.30 9.89 18.80
C ALA A 100 -17.92 10.20 18.17
N LYS A 101 -16.85 9.66 18.76
CA LYS A 101 -15.50 9.78 18.25
C LYS A 101 -14.89 8.40 17.94
N LEU A 102 -13.60 8.36 17.56
CA LEU A 102 -12.96 7.10 17.14
C LEU A 102 -12.75 6.12 18.30
N ASP A 103 -12.82 6.51 19.56
CA ASP A 103 -12.84 5.61 20.72
C ASP A 103 -14.10 4.71 20.76
N ALA A 104 -15.15 5.08 20.03
CA ALA A 104 -16.29 4.19 19.76
C ALA A 104 -15.91 2.97 18.92
N ILE A 105 -14.82 3.02 18.14
CA ILE A 105 -14.25 1.89 17.39
C ILE A 105 -13.27 1.15 18.29
N LYS A 106 -13.66 -0.01 18.78
CA LYS A 106 -12.79 -0.85 19.62
C LYS A 106 -11.72 -1.55 18.80
N ASN A 107 -12.12 -2.20 17.70
CA ASN A 107 -11.22 -2.93 16.82
C ASN A 107 -11.55 -2.59 15.35
N ALA A 108 -10.53 -2.58 14.53
CA ALA A 108 -10.68 -2.43 13.08
C ALA A 108 -9.72 -3.35 12.33
N ARG A 109 -10.13 -3.79 11.14
CA ARG A 109 -9.33 -4.54 10.18
C ARG A 109 -9.46 -3.89 8.83
N ILE A 110 -8.37 -3.82 8.10
CA ILE A 110 -8.35 -3.24 6.76
C ILE A 110 -7.89 -4.30 5.79
N TYR A 111 -8.67 -4.49 4.73
CA TYR A 111 -8.34 -5.37 3.63
C TYR A 111 -8.12 -4.57 2.37
N LEU A 112 -7.21 -5.04 1.54
CA LEU A 112 -7.01 -4.55 0.18
C LEU A 112 -7.75 -5.46 -0.78
N ARG A 113 -8.49 -4.87 -1.72
CA ARG A 113 -9.23 -5.54 -2.79
C ARG A 113 -8.75 -5.08 -4.15
N ALA A 114 -8.64 -6.01 -5.09
CA ALA A 114 -8.44 -5.73 -6.51
C ALA A 114 -9.18 -6.78 -7.36
N PRO A 115 -9.51 -6.49 -8.62
CA PRO A 115 -10.12 -7.47 -9.52
C PRO A 115 -9.28 -8.75 -9.63
N ASN A 116 -9.95 -9.89 -9.59
CA ASN A 116 -9.34 -11.22 -9.73
C ASN A 116 -8.32 -11.60 -8.62
N GLN A 117 -8.30 -10.85 -7.50
CA GLN A 117 -7.52 -11.17 -6.32
C GLN A 117 -8.46 -11.40 -5.12
N PRO A 118 -8.16 -12.34 -4.21
CA PRO A 118 -8.88 -12.44 -2.95
C PRO A 118 -8.62 -11.20 -2.08
N ASP A 119 -9.58 -10.80 -1.25
CA ASP A 119 -9.36 -9.73 -0.28
C ASP A 119 -8.21 -10.14 0.67
N VAL A 120 -7.26 -9.25 0.89
CA VAL A 120 -6.09 -9.51 1.74
C VAL A 120 -6.04 -8.56 2.93
N LEU A 121 -5.86 -9.10 4.12
CA LEU A 121 -5.69 -8.32 5.35
C LEU A 121 -4.34 -7.58 5.31
N ILE A 122 -4.38 -6.25 5.39
CA ILE A 122 -3.19 -5.41 5.30
C ILE A 122 -2.88 -4.64 6.60
N ALA A 123 -3.88 -4.42 7.46
CA ALA A 123 -3.66 -3.73 8.73
C ALA A 123 -4.74 -4.08 9.76
N THR A 124 -4.38 -3.97 11.04
CA THR A 124 -5.28 -4.21 12.18
C THR A 124 -5.08 -3.18 13.27
N ALA A 125 -6.14 -2.84 13.97
CA ALA A 125 -6.10 -2.09 15.23
C ALA A 125 -6.98 -2.76 16.26
N TYR A 126 -6.48 -2.89 17.49
CA TYR A 126 -7.20 -3.53 18.58
C TYR A 126 -7.22 -2.66 19.83
N ASN A 127 -8.32 -2.75 20.58
CA ASN A 127 -8.50 -2.07 21.86
C ASN A 127 -8.23 -0.56 21.77
N ASN A 128 -8.70 0.07 20.68
CA ASN A 128 -8.55 1.51 20.54
C ASN A 128 -9.32 2.25 21.64
N THR A 129 -8.68 3.25 22.22
CA THR A 129 -9.24 4.19 23.20
C THR A 129 -8.96 5.64 22.82
N ASN A 130 -8.28 5.86 21.69
CA ASN A 130 -7.98 7.21 21.23
C ASN A 130 -9.19 7.79 20.49
N PRO A 131 -9.71 8.95 20.91
CA PRO A 131 -10.90 9.53 20.29
C PRO A 131 -10.63 10.20 18.93
N ASP A 132 -9.39 10.53 18.63
CA ASP A 132 -9.07 11.39 17.48
C ASP A 132 -8.29 10.65 16.39
N ILE A 133 -7.51 9.62 16.73
CA ILE A 133 -6.66 8.89 15.77
C ILE A 133 -6.63 7.39 16.12
N ILE A 134 -6.80 6.55 15.09
CA ILE A 134 -6.48 5.12 15.17
C ILE A 134 -5.25 4.85 14.32
N THR A 135 -4.16 4.45 14.95
CA THR A 135 -2.95 3.98 14.26
C THR A 135 -3.00 2.46 14.13
N PHE A 136 -2.77 1.95 12.93
CA PHE A 136 -2.85 0.52 12.63
C PHE A 136 -1.48 -0.15 12.70
N THR A 137 -1.48 -1.40 13.15
CA THR A 137 -0.37 -2.32 12.94
C THR A 137 -0.49 -2.89 11.53
N VAL A 138 0.48 -2.61 10.67
CA VAL A 138 0.49 -3.12 9.30
C VAL A 138 0.94 -4.57 9.26
N VAL A 139 0.39 -5.34 8.31
CA VAL A 139 0.78 -6.72 8.04
C VAL A 139 1.88 -6.72 6.99
N ASP A 140 2.99 -7.40 7.28
CA ASP A 140 4.11 -7.55 6.31
C ASP A 140 3.72 -8.56 5.23
N GLN A 141 3.13 -8.07 4.16
CA GLN A 141 2.64 -8.87 3.04
C GLN A 141 3.00 -8.22 1.71
N GLU A 142 3.24 -9.06 0.68
CA GLU A 142 3.45 -8.61 -0.69
C GLU A 142 2.12 -8.23 -1.34
N LEU A 143 2.03 -7.00 -1.84
CA LEU A 143 0.81 -6.41 -2.37
C LEU A 143 0.88 -6.06 -3.87
N LEU A 144 2.02 -6.31 -4.54
CA LEU A 144 2.20 -5.98 -5.95
C LEU A 144 1.06 -6.48 -6.87
N PRO A 145 0.52 -7.72 -6.71
CA PRO A 145 -0.59 -8.19 -7.55
C PRO A 145 -1.85 -7.32 -7.50
N TYR A 146 -2.08 -6.60 -6.40
CA TYR A 146 -3.23 -5.72 -6.21
C TYR A 146 -3.07 -4.36 -6.90
N PHE A 147 -1.85 -3.99 -7.25
CA PHE A 147 -1.51 -2.71 -7.89
C PHE A 147 -1.18 -2.84 -9.38
N GLN A 148 -1.34 -4.02 -9.97
CA GLN A 148 -1.24 -4.21 -11.42
C GLN A 148 -2.45 -3.65 -12.19
N THR A 149 -3.42 -3.12 -11.47
CA THR A 149 -4.60 -2.42 -11.97
C THR A 149 -4.82 -1.16 -11.13
N THR A 150 -5.44 -0.16 -11.70
CA THR A 150 -5.85 1.05 -10.96
C THR A 150 -7.16 0.84 -10.18
N GLN A 151 -7.86 -0.27 -10.40
CA GLN A 151 -9.11 -0.61 -9.70
C GLN A 151 -8.81 -1.32 -8.37
N ASN A 152 -8.23 -0.58 -7.42
CA ASN A 152 -7.96 -1.06 -6.08
C ASN A 152 -8.76 -0.26 -5.04
N SER A 153 -9.20 -0.94 -3.98
CA SER A 153 -10.02 -0.35 -2.93
C SER A 153 -9.67 -0.93 -1.56
N LEU A 154 -9.94 -0.15 -0.51
CA LEU A 154 -9.87 -0.60 0.86
C LEU A 154 -11.25 -1.06 1.34
N ILE A 155 -11.28 -2.15 2.07
CA ILE A 155 -12.44 -2.65 2.82
C ILE A 155 -12.13 -2.47 4.29
N VAL A 156 -13.03 -1.84 5.02
CA VAL A 156 -12.88 -1.62 6.45
C VAL A 156 -13.88 -2.51 7.20
N GLU A 157 -13.38 -3.31 8.13
CA GLU A 157 -14.20 -4.02 9.10
C GLU A 157 -14.03 -3.37 10.47
N ILE A 158 -15.15 -3.05 11.12
CA ILE A 158 -15.16 -2.33 12.38
C ILE A 158 -15.97 -3.10 13.42
N MET A 159 -15.46 -3.14 14.66
CA MET A 159 -16.21 -3.57 15.84
C MET A 159 -16.25 -2.41 16.82
N ALA A 160 -17.45 -2.04 17.27
CA ALA A 160 -17.63 -0.93 18.21
C ALA A 160 -17.30 -1.31 19.67
N SER A 161 -17.05 -0.31 20.51
CA SER A 161 -16.97 -0.47 21.96
C SER A 161 -18.37 -0.64 22.59
N ALA A 162 -19.39 0.02 21.98
CA ALA A 162 -20.81 -0.13 22.31
C ALA A 162 -21.63 0.18 21.04
N PRO A 163 -22.87 -0.32 20.93
CA PRO A 163 -23.76 0.06 19.84
C PRO A 163 -23.93 1.58 19.78
N THR A 164 -23.70 2.18 18.62
CA THR A 164 -23.89 3.61 18.41
C THR A 164 -24.69 3.85 17.13
N LEU A 165 -25.56 4.85 17.14
CA LEU A 165 -26.40 5.25 16.01
C LEU A 165 -25.81 6.46 15.27
N ASP A 166 -24.52 6.70 15.38
CA ASP A 166 -23.89 7.89 14.81
C ASP A 166 -23.32 7.65 13.41
N LEU A 167 -23.14 8.73 12.66
CA LEU A 167 -22.36 8.79 11.44
C LEU A 167 -21.05 9.49 11.75
N ILE A 168 -19.93 8.77 11.64
CA ILE A 168 -18.60 9.36 11.85
C ILE A 168 -17.95 9.58 10.48
N THR A 169 -17.52 10.82 10.25
CA THR A 169 -16.64 11.18 9.13
C THR A 169 -15.19 11.09 9.60
N LEU A 170 -14.38 10.36 8.86
CA LEU A 170 -12.97 10.19 9.13
C LEU A 170 -12.13 10.31 7.85
N THR A 171 -10.87 10.65 7.99
CA THR A 171 -9.89 10.59 6.91
C THR A 171 -9.00 9.37 7.12
N MET A 172 -8.87 8.53 6.09
CA MET A 172 -7.90 7.44 6.05
C MET A 172 -6.64 7.94 5.34
N ASN A 173 -5.51 7.90 6.03
CA ASN A 173 -4.20 8.19 5.47
C ASN A 173 -3.38 6.90 5.43
N SER A 174 -2.87 6.56 4.26
CA SER A 174 -2.00 5.40 4.11
C SER A 174 -0.83 5.71 3.19
N SER A 175 0.24 4.95 3.30
CA SER A 175 1.31 4.92 2.31
C SER A 175 1.71 3.49 1.99
N PHE A 176 2.06 3.28 0.73
CA PHE A 176 2.60 2.02 0.23
C PHE A 176 4.04 2.25 -0.21
N LYS A 177 4.93 1.36 0.18
CA LYS A 177 6.34 1.39 -0.22
C LYS A 177 6.55 0.47 -1.41
N ALA A 178 6.90 1.05 -2.55
CA ALA A 178 7.21 0.32 -3.78
C ALA A 178 8.73 0.22 -3.98
N LYS A 179 9.21 -0.98 -4.27
CA LYS A 179 10.61 -1.26 -4.60
C LYS A 179 10.71 -1.57 -6.08
N VAL A 180 11.59 -0.86 -6.77
CA VAL A 180 11.87 -1.05 -8.19
C VAL A 180 12.99 -2.09 -8.36
N GLN A 181 12.87 -2.89 -9.43
CA GLN A 181 13.93 -3.75 -9.96
C GLN A 181 14.00 -3.52 -11.47
N LEU A 182 15.19 -3.55 -12.01
CA LEU A 182 15.44 -3.46 -13.44
C LEU A 182 15.80 -4.83 -13.99
#